data_44eec7487b1cb6fe9ced381f3cf2ee67
#
_entry.id   44eec7487b1cb6fe9ced381f3cf2ee67
#
_cell.length_a   1.000
_cell.length_b   1.000
_cell.length_c   1.000
_cell.angle_alpha   90.00
_cell.angle_beta   90.00
_cell.angle_gamma   90.00
#
_symmetry.space_group_name_H-M   'P 1'
#
loop_
_entity.id
_entity.type
_entity.pdbx_description
1 polymer ?
#
loop_
_entity_poly.entity_id
_entity_poly.type
_entity_poly.pdbx_seq_one_letter_code
_entity_poly.pdbx_strand_id
1 'polypeptide(L)'
;MSKTFEEVAMDVIREDWEYRKTQNYSLFNQERIARMMGISRSQFAKALGENKNPTISFICRYATAVGRPIDELLHTIGIREVEEQRMMLIQNQMNSSSSIELA
;
A
#
# COMPACT_ATOMS: atom_id res chain seq x y z
N MET A 1 14.60 2.29 -8.95
CA MET A 1 14.23 0.91 -8.60
C MET A 1 12.73 0.77 -8.44
N SER A 2 12.19 -0.32 -8.94
CA SER A 2 10.76 -0.57 -8.79
C SER A 2 10.44 -1.04 -7.37
N LYS A 3 9.25 -0.70 -6.90
CA LYS A 3 8.74 -1.20 -5.62
C LYS A 3 8.29 -2.64 -5.77
N THR A 4 8.45 -3.43 -4.72
CA THR A 4 7.88 -4.77 -4.67
C THR A 4 6.36 -4.66 -4.53
N PHE A 5 5.65 -5.76 -4.83
CA PHE A 5 4.20 -5.82 -4.62
C PHE A 5 3.83 -5.48 -3.18
N GLU A 6 4.61 -5.99 -2.23
CA GLU A 6 4.37 -5.76 -0.79
C GLU A 6 4.54 -4.30 -0.43
N GLU A 7 5.52 -3.62 -1.00
CA GLU A 7 5.71 -2.19 -0.78
C GLU A 7 4.54 -1.39 -1.36
N VAL A 8 4.08 -1.75 -2.55
CA VAL A 8 2.91 -1.11 -3.17
C VAL A 8 1.66 -1.34 -2.32
N ALA A 9 1.48 -2.56 -1.81
CA ALA A 9 0.35 -2.88 -0.94
C ALA A 9 0.36 -2.01 0.32
N MET A 10 1.52 -1.83 0.94
CA MET A 10 1.63 -0.99 2.13
C MET A 10 1.37 0.47 1.82
N ASP A 11 1.84 0.96 0.66
CA ASP A 11 1.55 2.33 0.23
C ASP A 11 0.04 2.56 0.08
N VAL A 12 -0.66 1.63 -0.54
CA VAL A 12 -2.12 1.70 -0.70
C VAL A 12 -2.82 1.72 0.65
N ILE A 13 -2.41 0.83 1.56
CA ILE A 13 -3.00 0.78 2.91
C ILE A 13 -2.76 2.09 3.66
N ARG A 14 -1.54 2.63 3.60
CA ARG A 14 -1.20 3.88 4.27
C ARG A 14 -2.04 5.03 3.73
N GLU A 15 -2.17 5.15 2.41
CA GLU A 15 -2.97 6.19 1.78
C GLU A 15 -4.46 6.05 2.14
N ASP A 16 -4.98 4.82 2.10
CA ASP A 16 -6.37 4.53 2.47
C ASP A 16 -6.64 4.93 3.92
N TRP A 17 -5.76 4.54 4.83
CA TRP A 17 -5.91 4.87 6.24
C TRP A 17 -5.82 6.37 6.50
N GLU A 18 -4.86 7.07 5.89
CA GLU A 18 -4.72 8.51 6.03
C GLU A 18 -5.99 9.23 5.56
N TYR A 19 -6.55 8.80 4.45
CA TYR A 19 -7.80 9.38 3.94
C TYR A 19 -8.95 9.14 4.92
N ARG A 20 -9.13 7.91 5.40
CA ARG A 20 -10.22 7.60 6.34
C ARG A 20 -10.07 8.35 7.65
N LYS A 21 -8.85 8.51 8.13
CA LYS A 21 -8.56 9.24 9.34
C LYS A 21 -8.98 10.71 9.22
N THR A 22 -8.78 11.31 8.04
CA THR A 22 -9.24 12.70 7.82
C THR A 22 -10.76 12.80 7.75
N GLN A 23 -11.45 11.76 7.31
CA GLN A 23 -12.91 11.75 7.23
C GLN A 23 -13.57 11.54 8.59
N ASN A 24 -13.01 10.67 9.42
CA ASN A 24 -13.57 10.38 10.74
C ASN A 24 -12.46 9.86 11.68
N TYR A 25 -11.81 10.77 12.36
CA TYR A 25 -10.70 10.45 13.25
C TYR A 25 -11.11 9.50 14.38
N SER A 26 -12.28 9.70 14.97
CA SER A 26 -12.70 8.87 16.10
C SER A 26 -12.90 7.41 15.73
N LEU A 27 -13.25 7.12 14.46
CA LEU A 27 -13.44 5.76 13.97
C LEU A 27 -12.14 5.15 13.42
N PHE A 28 -11.23 5.97 12.91
CA PHE A 28 -10.07 5.47 12.15
C PHE A 28 -8.72 5.86 12.75
N ASN A 29 -8.67 6.23 14.04
CA ASN A 29 -7.39 6.49 14.69
C ASN A 29 -6.59 5.18 14.86
N GLN A 30 -5.27 5.32 15.09
CA GLN A 30 -4.37 4.17 15.19
C GLN A 30 -4.81 3.14 16.23
N GLU A 31 -5.21 3.63 17.40
CA GLU A 31 -5.58 2.75 18.50
C GLU A 31 -6.77 1.87 18.15
N ARG A 32 -7.81 2.49 17.56
CA ARG A 32 -9.03 1.77 17.21
C ARG A 32 -8.77 0.77 16.08
N ILE A 33 -8.09 1.18 15.04
CA ILE A 33 -7.79 0.28 13.90
C ILE A 33 -6.93 -0.89 14.36
N ALA A 34 -5.89 -0.63 15.15
CA ALA A 34 -5.03 -1.68 15.69
C ALA A 34 -5.84 -2.68 16.52
N ARG A 35 -6.73 -2.17 17.37
CA ARG A 35 -7.59 -3.02 18.19
C ARG A 35 -8.47 -3.91 17.33
N MET A 36 -9.06 -3.35 16.29
CA MET A 36 -9.93 -4.11 15.38
C MET A 36 -9.15 -5.13 14.56
N MET A 37 -7.86 -4.87 14.31
CA MET A 37 -6.98 -5.82 13.65
C MET A 37 -6.42 -6.89 14.59
N GLY A 38 -6.61 -6.73 15.90
CA GLY A 38 -6.07 -7.66 16.89
C GLY A 38 -4.58 -7.50 17.12
N ILE A 39 -4.03 -6.32 16.89
CA ILE A 39 -2.61 -6.01 17.11
C ILE A 39 -2.49 -4.78 18.02
N SER A 40 -1.29 -4.53 18.52
CA SER A 40 -1.04 -3.35 19.34
C SER A 40 -0.92 -2.11 18.47
N ARG A 41 -1.16 -0.95 19.08
CA ARG A 41 -0.96 0.33 18.41
C ARG A 41 0.47 0.48 17.90
N SER A 42 1.43 0.01 18.69
CA SER A 42 2.85 0.05 18.32
C SER A 42 3.14 -0.82 17.09
N GLN A 43 2.56 -2.01 17.02
CA GLN A 43 2.70 -2.89 15.86
C GLN A 43 2.11 -2.26 14.60
N PHE A 44 0.95 -1.63 14.73
CA PHE A 44 0.33 -0.94 13.61
C PHE A 44 1.21 0.21 13.11
N ALA A 45 1.71 1.04 14.03
CA ALA A 45 2.57 2.17 13.68
C ALA A 45 3.85 1.72 12.98
N LYS A 46 4.47 0.64 13.47
CA LYS A 46 5.66 0.08 12.85
C LYS A 46 5.38 -0.44 11.45
N ALA A 47 4.27 -1.13 11.27
CA ALA A 47 3.90 -1.66 9.97
C ALA A 47 3.76 -0.53 8.94
N LEU A 48 3.15 0.58 9.33
CA LEU A 48 2.98 1.72 8.43
C LEU A 48 4.28 2.46 8.14
N GLY A 49 5.18 2.55 9.13
CA GLY A 49 6.39 3.34 9.03
C GLY A 49 7.62 2.58 8.57
N GLU A 50 7.84 1.41 9.13
CA GLU A 50 9.08 0.65 8.96
C GLU A 50 8.91 -0.63 8.16
N ASN A 51 7.79 -1.33 8.36
CA ASN A 51 7.56 -2.60 7.70
C ASN A 51 6.98 -2.35 6.31
N LYS A 52 7.77 -2.66 5.30
CA LYS A 52 7.38 -2.49 3.90
C LYS A 52 6.86 -3.77 3.27
N ASN A 53 6.77 -4.84 4.05
CA ASN A 53 6.37 -6.15 3.56
C ASN A 53 5.19 -6.70 4.38
N PRO A 54 3.96 -6.19 4.15
CA PRO A 54 2.82 -6.69 4.88
C PRO A 54 2.53 -8.13 4.49
N THR A 55 2.13 -8.94 5.48
CA THR A 55 1.64 -10.28 5.20
C THR A 55 0.23 -10.21 4.62
N ILE A 56 -0.19 -11.29 3.96
CA ILE A 56 -1.58 -11.40 3.49
C ILE A 56 -2.53 -11.28 4.68
N SER A 57 -2.16 -11.86 5.82
CA SER A 57 -2.95 -11.75 7.04
C SER A 57 -3.14 -10.30 7.47
N PHE A 58 -2.07 -9.50 7.42
CA PHE A 58 -2.17 -8.07 7.74
C PHE A 58 -3.15 -7.35 6.82
N ILE A 59 -3.03 -7.60 5.51
CA ILE A 59 -3.90 -6.98 4.51
C ILE A 59 -5.37 -7.34 4.76
N CYS A 60 -5.64 -8.61 5.03
CA CYS A 60 -7.00 -9.08 5.32
C CYS A 60 -7.56 -8.47 6.60
N ARG A 61 -6.74 -8.41 7.66
CA ARG A 61 -7.16 -7.80 8.92
C ARG A 61 -7.46 -6.32 8.78
N TYR A 62 -6.62 -5.61 8.01
CA TYR A 62 -6.86 -4.20 7.74
C TYR A 62 -8.18 -4.00 6.99
N ALA A 63 -8.40 -4.76 5.92
CA ALA A 63 -9.64 -4.67 5.15
C ALA A 63 -10.87 -4.89 6.03
N THR A 64 -10.82 -5.91 6.89
CA THR A 64 -11.91 -6.19 7.84
C THR A 64 -12.11 -5.04 8.82
N ALA A 65 -11.01 -4.50 9.34
CA ALA A 65 -11.06 -3.42 10.33
C ALA A 65 -11.71 -2.15 9.79
N VAL A 66 -11.48 -1.83 8.51
CA VAL A 66 -12.07 -0.64 7.90
C VAL A 66 -13.39 -0.93 7.17
N GLY A 67 -13.83 -2.18 7.17
CA GLY A 67 -15.09 -2.55 6.53
C GLY A 67 -15.04 -2.57 5.02
N ARG A 68 -13.85 -2.78 4.45
CA ARG A 68 -13.65 -2.84 3.00
C ARG A 68 -13.51 -4.29 2.56
N PRO A 69 -14.24 -4.76 1.53
CA PRO A 69 -14.07 -6.12 1.03
C PRO A 69 -12.62 -6.35 0.60
N ILE A 70 -12.08 -7.52 0.94
CA ILE A 70 -10.67 -7.84 0.64
C ILE A 70 -10.41 -7.85 -0.87
N ASP A 71 -11.34 -8.34 -1.65
CA ASP A 71 -11.21 -8.36 -3.11
C ASP A 71 -11.10 -6.96 -3.69
N GLU A 72 -11.88 -6.00 -3.14
CA GLU A 72 -11.81 -4.61 -3.56
C GLU A 72 -10.45 -3.99 -3.21
N LEU A 73 -9.94 -4.25 -2.01
CA LEU A 73 -8.64 -3.75 -1.60
C LEU A 73 -7.53 -4.34 -2.46
N LEU A 74 -7.58 -5.64 -2.71
CA LEU A 74 -6.61 -6.32 -3.58
C LEU A 74 -6.66 -5.78 -5.01
N HIS A 75 -7.85 -5.47 -5.50
CA HIS A 75 -8.01 -4.86 -6.82
C HIS A 75 -7.31 -3.49 -6.88
N THR A 76 -7.49 -2.67 -5.87
CA THR A 76 -6.84 -1.36 -5.78
C THR A 76 -5.31 -1.50 -5.76
N ILE A 77 -4.81 -2.46 -4.97
CA ILE A 77 -3.38 -2.75 -4.92
C ILE A 77 -2.88 -3.20 -6.29
N GLY A 78 -3.64 -4.07 -6.96
CA GLY A 78 -3.28 -4.58 -8.29
C GLY A 78 -3.20 -3.48 -9.33
N ILE A 79 -4.12 -2.53 -9.32
CA ILE A 79 -4.09 -1.38 -10.22
C ILE A 79 -2.82 -0.55 -9.99
N ARG A 80 -2.49 -0.27 -8.73
CA ARG A 80 -1.30 0.50 -8.40
C ARG A 80 -0.03 -0.25 -8.82
N GLU A 81 0.01 -1.55 -8.64
CA GLU A 81 1.14 -2.38 -9.07
C GLU A 81 1.35 -2.31 -10.58
N VAL A 82 0.26 -2.39 -11.36
CA VAL A 82 0.33 -2.28 -12.82
C VAL A 82 0.85 -0.90 -13.22
N GLU A 83 0.39 0.15 -12.56
CA GLU A 83 0.86 1.52 -12.82
C GLU A 83 2.35 1.67 -12.55
N GLU A 84 2.84 1.11 -11.43
CA GLU A 84 4.25 1.15 -11.07
C GLU A 84 5.12 0.44 -12.12
N GLN A 85 4.67 -0.73 -12.57
CA GLN A 85 5.38 -1.49 -13.60
C GLN A 85 5.37 -0.76 -14.94
N ARG A 86 4.25 -0.15 -15.30
CA ARG A 86 4.13 0.62 -16.53
C ARG A 86 5.11 1.81 -16.53
N MET A 87 5.17 2.52 -15.42
CA MET A 87 6.11 3.63 -15.26
C MET A 87 7.54 3.18 -15.44
N MET A 88 7.90 2.03 -14.84
CA MET A 88 9.23 1.48 -14.96
C MET A 88 9.56 1.10 -16.41
N LEU A 89 8.61 0.48 -17.12
CA LEU A 89 8.79 0.10 -18.51
C LEU A 89 8.98 1.33 -19.40
N ILE A 90 8.20 2.38 -19.20
CA ILE A 90 8.35 3.64 -19.93
C ILE A 90 9.74 4.23 -19.69
N GLN A 91 10.18 4.25 -18.45
CA GLN A 91 11.50 4.79 -18.09
C GLN A 91 12.62 3.99 -18.74
N ASN A 92 12.52 2.66 -18.75
CA ASN A 92 13.50 1.79 -19.39
C ASN A 92 13.53 2.03 -20.90
N GLN A 93 12.37 2.21 -21.54
CA GLN A 93 12.31 2.52 -22.96
C GLN A 93 12.98 3.86 -23.28
N MET A 94 12.74 4.86 -22.48
CA MET A 94 13.36 6.17 -22.64
C MET A 94 14.88 6.08 -22.50
N ASN A 95 15.36 5.34 -21.53
CA ASN A 95 16.79 5.12 -21.34
C ASN A 95 17.41 4.38 -22.52
N SER A 96 16.74 3.36 -23.02
CA SER A 96 17.18 2.59 -24.19
C SER A 96 17.24 3.45 -25.44
N SER A 97 16.22 4.28 -25.67
CA SER A 97 16.17 5.20 -26.80
C SER A 97 17.32 6.20 -26.75
N SER A 98 17.59 6.75 -25.57
CA SER A 98 18.73 7.67 -25.38
C SER A 98 20.06 6.99 -25.70
N SER A 99 20.23 5.75 -25.26
CA SER A 99 21.45 4.98 -25.54
C SER A 99 21.61 4.73 -27.05
N ILE A 100 20.54 4.43 -27.75
CA ILE A 100 20.56 4.21 -29.20
C ILE A 100 20.92 5.50 -29.94
N GLU A 101 20.34 6.61 -29.53
CA GLU A 101 20.64 7.91 -30.13
C GLU A 101 22.09 8.33 -29.96
N LEU A 102 22.69 8.01 -28.84
CA LEU A 102 24.09 8.31 -28.57
C LEU A 102 25.05 7.39 -29.30
N ALA A 103 24.61 6.27 -29.72
CA ALA A 103 25.42 5.31 -30.45
C ALA A 103 25.47 5.63 -31.94
#